data_bf8d8b84d418146e21cc111e9e4c45dd
#
_entry.id   bf8d8b84d418146e21cc111e9e4c45dd
#
_cell.length_a   1.000
_cell.length_b   1.000
_cell.length_c   1.000
_cell.angle_alpha   90.00
_cell.angle_beta   90.00
_cell.angle_gamma   90.00
#
_symmetry.space_group_name_H-M   'P 1'
#
loop_
_entity.id
_entity.type
_entity.pdbx_description
1 polymer ?
#
loop_
_entity_poly.entity_id
_entity_poly.type
_entity_poly.pdbx_seq_one_letter_code
_entity_poly.pdbx_strand_id
1 'polypeptide(L)'
;GAGRSELISAIFGRTRPENGKLYLYGKETVITSPSDGVKQGMGYLPEERRAHGIFPILSVQENMVIPMYKKIMKAGKIDYSNAKKITNDYIERIQIKTPSVDTPIKSLSGGNQQKVILARWLAEGAKIIFMDEPTRGIDVNAKAEIYDLIRQMTAAGVTVIVVSSEHEELMLLCDRIMIMHEGKQKGILDAKSINTSQDILEIALGDGGKNE
;
A
#
# COMPACT_ATOMS: atom_id res chain seq x y z
N GLY A 1 4.38 3.61 19.46
CA GLY A 1 4.76 3.74 18.05
C GLY A 1 5.08 5.17 17.64
N ALA A 2 5.70 5.35 16.48
CA ALA A 2 6.05 6.70 15.99
C ALA A 2 4.85 7.47 15.41
N GLY A 3 3.65 6.85 15.30
CA GLY A 3 2.45 7.46 14.72
C GLY A 3 2.34 7.30 13.19
N ARG A 4 3.21 6.50 12.57
CA ARG A 4 3.27 6.34 11.09
C ARG A 4 2.04 5.63 10.53
N SER A 5 1.72 4.44 11.04
CA SER A 5 0.57 3.63 10.60
C SER A 5 -0.75 4.33 10.93
N GLU A 6 -0.81 5.02 12.07
CA GLU A 6 -1.96 5.81 12.48
C GLU A 6 -2.22 6.95 11.48
N LEU A 7 -1.18 7.64 11.03
CA LEU A 7 -1.29 8.73 10.04
C LEU A 7 -1.88 8.23 8.72
N ILE A 8 -1.30 7.18 8.13
CA ILE A 8 -1.81 6.66 6.85
C ILE A 8 -3.20 6.03 6.98
N SER A 9 -3.50 5.43 8.15
CA SER A 9 -4.85 4.92 8.47
C SER A 9 -5.88 6.04 8.53
N ALA A 10 -5.54 7.19 9.11
CA ALA A 10 -6.41 8.36 9.17
C ALA A 10 -6.64 8.96 7.77
N ILE A 11 -5.59 9.10 6.96
CA ILE A 11 -5.70 9.60 5.58
C ILE A 11 -6.58 8.68 4.72
N PHE A 12 -6.45 7.36 4.89
CA PHE A 12 -7.27 6.38 4.14
C PHE A 12 -8.72 6.28 4.65
N GLY A 13 -9.01 6.83 5.85
CA GLY A 13 -10.35 6.82 6.45
C GLY A 13 -10.66 5.60 7.33
N ARG A 14 -9.63 4.86 7.79
CA ARG A 14 -9.81 3.77 8.78
C ARG A 14 -10.05 4.30 10.18
N THR A 15 -9.44 5.43 10.49
CA THR A 15 -9.64 6.18 11.74
C THR A 15 -10.01 7.62 11.42
N ARG A 16 -10.72 8.30 12.31
CA ARG A 16 -11.05 9.71 12.12
C ARG A 16 -9.96 10.56 12.76
N PRO A 17 -9.36 11.51 12.02
CA PRO A 17 -8.50 12.52 12.63
C PRO A 17 -9.33 13.47 13.49
N GLU A 18 -8.77 13.91 14.61
CA GLU A 18 -9.42 14.92 15.46
C GLU A 18 -9.43 16.29 14.79
N ASN A 19 -8.33 16.64 14.12
CA ASN A 19 -8.12 17.91 13.44
C ASN A 19 -7.27 17.73 12.19
N GLY A 20 -7.26 18.75 11.33
CA GLY A 20 -6.45 18.81 10.14
C GLY A 20 -7.27 18.87 8.86
N LYS A 21 -6.58 19.10 7.74
CA LYS A 21 -7.16 19.16 6.40
C LYS A 21 -6.37 18.27 5.47
N LEU A 22 -7.08 17.55 4.63
CA LEU A 22 -6.52 16.74 3.56
C LEU A 22 -6.77 17.40 2.22
N TYR A 23 -5.72 17.54 1.43
CA TYR A 23 -5.81 18.04 0.06
C TYR A 23 -5.40 16.93 -0.91
N LEU A 24 -6.30 16.58 -1.83
CA LEU A 24 -6.03 15.64 -2.91
C LEU A 24 -6.14 16.37 -4.23
N TYR A 25 -5.10 16.25 -5.06
CA TYR A 25 -5.06 16.94 -6.37
C TYR A 25 -5.39 18.44 -6.28
N GLY A 26 -4.91 19.10 -5.21
CA GLY A 26 -5.12 20.52 -4.94
C GLY A 26 -6.50 20.90 -4.39
N LYS A 27 -7.38 19.92 -4.10
CA LYS A 27 -8.72 20.16 -3.56
C LYS A 27 -8.83 19.66 -2.12
N GLU A 28 -9.40 20.47 -1.24
CA GLU A 28 -9.74 20.03 0.11
C GLU A 28 -10.75 18.88 0.02
N THR A 29 -10.42 17.77 0.64
CA THR A 29 -11.17 16.50 0.53
C THR A 29 -11.41 15.95 1.93
N VAL A 30 -12.63 15.53 2.19
CA VAL A 30 -13.01 14.89 3.46
C VAL A 30 -13.15 13.38 3.23
N ILE A 31 -12.40 12.61 3.98
CA ILE A 31 -12.44 11.15 4.00
C ILE A 31 -12.98 10.71 5.35
N THR A 32 -14.15 10.06 5.36
CA THR A 32 -14.81 9.62 6.59
C THR A 32 -14.84 8.10 6.75
N SER A 33 -14.51 7.39 5.67
CA SER A 33 -14.50 5.92 5.63
C SER A 33 -13.49 5.40 4.61
N PRO A 34 -13.05 4.13 4.73
CA PRO A 34 -12.24 3.48 3.70
C PRO A 34 -12.91 3.49 2.30
N SER A 35 -14.25 3.40 2.27
CA SER A 35 -15.01 3.49 1.01
C SER A 35 -14.82 4.84 0.32
N ASP A 36 -14.71 5.93 1.09
CA ASP A 36 -14.44 7.25 0.52
C ASP A 36 -13.01 7.34 0.00
N GLY A 37 -12.03 6.77 0.74
CA GLY A 37 -10.66 6.66 0.27
C GLY A 37 -10.57 5.93 -1.07
N VAL A 38 -11.23 4.78 -1.20
CA VAL A 38 -11.28 4.01 -2.46
C VAL A 38 -11.91 4.82 -3.60
N LYS A 39 -13.01 5.54 -3.36
CA LYS A 39 -13.64 6.43 -4.37
C LYS A 39 -12.71 7.55 -4.84
N GLN A 40 -11.80 7.99 -3.99
CA GLN A 40 -10.77 8.99 -4.33
C GLN A 40 -9.53 8.36 -5.00
N GLY A 41 -9.59 7.08 -5.34
CA GLY A 41 -8.49 6.38 -5.99
C GLY A 41 -7.38 5.96 -5.05
N MET A 42 -7.66 5.76 -3.78
CA MET A 42 -6.70 5.26 -2.79
C MET A 42 -6.78 3.75 -2.64
N GLY A 43 -5.63 3.10 -2.45
CA GLY A 43 -5.49 1.72 -2.01
C GLY A 43 -4.72 1.64 -0.70
N TYR A 44 -4.92 0.59 0.07
CA TYR A 44 -4.25 0.37 1.35
C TYR A 44 -3.78 -1.07 1.52
N LEU A 45 -2.50 -1.24 1.80
CA LEU A 45 -1.88 -2.51 2.12
C LEU A 45 -1.47 -2.47 3.59
N PRO A 46 -2.14 -3.26 4.45
CA PRO A 46 -1.91 -3.21 5.90
C PRO A 46 -0.68 -4.01 6.31
N GLU A 47 -0.06 -3.62 7.42
CA GLU A 47 1.06 -4.31 8.07
C GLU A 47 0.75 -5.79 8.35
N GLU A 48 -0.39 -6.04 9.02
CA GLU A 48 -0.85 -7.40 9.32
C GLU A 48 -1.66 -7.98 8.15
N ARG A 49 -0.97 -8.42 7.10
CA ARG A 49 -1.58 -8.96 5.88
C ARG A 49 -2.62 -10.03 6.16
N ARG A 50 -2.31 -11.01 7.05
CA ARG A 50 -3.19 -12.16 7.31
C ARG A 50 -4.46 -11.77 8.04
N ALA A 51 -4.39 -10.80 8.95
CA ALA A 51 -5.52 -10.35 9.74
C ALA A 51 -6.39 -9.32 9.01
N HIS A 52 -5.74 -8.43 8.25
CA HIS A 52 -6.41 -7.23 7.71
C HIS A 52 -6.33 -7.08 6.18
N GLY A 53 -5.44 -7.81 5.52
CA GLY A 53 -5.18 -7.65 4.09
C GLY A 53 -5.88 -8.66 3.19
N ILE A 54 -6.11 -9.90 3.67
CA ILE A 54 -6.67 -10.98 2.87
C ILE A 54 -7.88 -11.64 3.55
N PHE A 55 -8.69 -12.30 2.73
CA PHE A 55 -9.73 -13.23 3.17
C PHE A 55 -9.21 -14.65 2.97
N PRO A 56 -8.67 -15.31 4.01
CA PRO A 56 -7.81 -16.49 3.87
C PRO A 56 -8.48 -17.69 3.17
N ILE A 57 -9.79 -17.85 3.37
CA ILE A 57 -10.56 -18.97 2.80
C ILE A 57 -11.05 -18.70 1.38
N LEU A 58 -11.06 -17.42 0.96
CA LEU A 58 -11.46 -17.04 -0.39
C LEU A 58 -10.32 -17.29 -1.39
N SER A 59 -10.68 -17.47 -2.64
CA SER A 59 -9.75 -17.67 -3.75
C SER A 59 -8.91 -16.43 -4.05
N VAL A 60 -7.88 -16.60 -4.87
CA VAL A 60 -7.07 -15.50 -5.42
C VAL A 60 -7.97 -14.51 -6.17
N GLN A 61 -8.86 -15.01 -7.03
CA GLN A 61 -9.81 -14.19 -7.77
C GLN A 61 -10.70 -13.37 -6.85
N GLU A 62 -11.37 -14.01 -5.89
CA GLU A 62 -12.26 -13.30 -4.96
C GLU A 62 -11.52 -12.24 -4.17
N ASN A 63 -10.32 -12.56 -3.64
CA ASN A 63 -9.48 -11.59 -2.95
C ASN A 63 -9.10 -10.41 -3.83
N MET A 64 -8.85 -10.63 -5.12
CA MET A 64 -8.45 -9.57 -6.04
C MET A 64 -9.61 -8.64 -6.39
N VAL A 65 -10.81 -9.18 -6.65
CA VAL A 65 -11.91 -8.39 -7.22
C VAL A 65 -12.88 -7.78 -6.19
N ILE A 66 -12.69 -8.04 -4.89
CA ILE A 66 -13.57 -7.52 -3.82
C ILE A 66 -13.89 -6.02 -3.95
N PRO A 67 -12.92 -5.10 -4.08
CA PRO A 67 -13.25 -3.67 -4.12
C PRO A 67 -13.99 -3.27 -5.39
N MET A 68 -13.88 -4.05 -6.45
CA MET A 68 -14.44 -3.74 -7.75
C MET A 68 -15.74 -4.49 -8.06
N TYR A 69 -16.39 -5.15 -7.09
CA TYR A 69 -17.63 -5.89 -7.32
C TYR A 69 -18.70 -5.06 -8.06
N LYS A 70 -18.88 -3.79 -7.69
CA LYS A 70 -19.82 -2.91 -8.39
C LYS A 70 -19.47 -2.70 -9.86
N LYS A 71 -18.18 -2.70 -10.22
CA LYS A 71 -17.70 -2.51 -11.60
C LYS A 71 -17.86 -3.77 -12.45
N ILE A 72 -17.81 -4.95 -11.81
CA ILE A 72 -17.94 -6.25 -12.49
C ILE A 72 -19.34 -6.85 -12.40
N MET A 73 -20.32 -6.13 -11.83
CA MET A 73 -21.71 -6.57 -11.84
C MET A 73 -22.36 -6.33 -13.19
N LYS A 74 -23.08 -7.35 -13.68
CA LYS A 74 -23.91 -7.29 -14.88
C LYS A 74 -25.30 -7.82 -14.57
N ALA A 75 -26.34 -7.04 -14.83
CA ALA A 75 -27.73 -7.40 -14.53
C ALA A 75 -27.97 -7.87 -13.08
N GLY A 76 -27.33 -7.21 -12.10
CA GLY A 76 -27.49 -7.54 -10.68
C GLY A 76 -26.70 -8.75 -10.19
N LYS A 77 -25.89 -9.40 -11.04
CA LYS A 77 -25.03 -10.54 -10.70
C LYS A 77 -23.57 -10.24 -10.99
N ILE A 78 -22.69 -10.91 -10.28
CA ILE A 78 -21.24 -10.81 -10.54
C ILE A 78 -20.92 -11.50 -11.88
N ASP A 79 -20.24 -10.80 -12.77
CA ASP A 79 -19.68 -11.38 -14.00
C ASP A 79 -18.39 -12.12 -13.69
N TYR A 80 -18.50 -13.38 -13.32
CA TYR A 80 -17.36 -14.24 -12.99
C TYR A 80 -16.39 -14.44 -14.16
N SER A 81 -16.88 -14.38 -15.41
CA SER A 81 -16.03 -14.49 -16.59
C SER A 81 -15.11 -13.27 -16.70
N ASN A 82 -15.66 -12.06 -16.52
CA ASN A 82 -14.89 -10.84 -16.49
C ASN A 82 -13.93 -10.79 -15.29
N ALA A 83 -14.40 -11.21 -14.10
CA ALA A 83 -13.54 -11.33 -12.92
C ALA A 83 -12.33 -12.23 -13.17
N LYS A 84 -12.56 -13.40 -13.79
CA LYS A 84 -11.51 -14.37 -14.14
C LYS A 84 -10.51 -13.79 -15.14
N LYS A 85 -11.00 -13.07 -16.16
CA LYS A 85 -10.13 -12.39 -17.14
C LYS A 85 -9.23 -11.37 -16.44
N ILE A 86 -9.79 -10.46 -15.67
CA ILE A 86 -9.03 -9.44 -14.93
C ILE A 86 -7.98 -10.11 -14.03
N THR A 87 -8.37 -11.17 -13.31
CA THR A 87 -7.45 -11.86 -12.40
C THR A 87 -6.28 -12.49 -13.15
N ASN A 88 -6.54 -13.17 -14.27
CA ASN A 88 -5.48 -13.76 -15.09
C ASN A 88 -4.52 -12.69 -15.64
N ASP A 89 -5.07 -11.57 -16.14
CA ASP A 89 -4.26 -10.46 -16.68
C ASP A 89 -3.29 -9.93 -15.61
N TYR A 90 -3.73 -9.81 -14.34
CA TYR A 90 -2.86 -9.37 -13.25
C TYR A 90 -1.92 -10.47 -12.75
N ILE A 91 -2.32 -11.74 -12.76
CA ILE A 91 -1.42 -12.86 -12.44
C ILE A 91 -0.21 -12.84 -13.37
N GLU A 92 -0.44 -12.69 -14.67
CA GLU A 92 0.62 -12.61 -15.68
C GLU A 92 1.45 -11.33 -15.52
N ARG A 93 0.78 -10.17 -15.43
CA ARG A 93 1.42 -8.85 -15.41
C ARG A 93 2.40 -8.67 -14.25
N ILE A 94 2.05 -9.14 -13.06
CA ILE A 94 2.88 -8.99 -11.85
C ILE A 94 3.45 -10.32 -11.34
N GLN A 95 3.35 -11.35 -12.16
CA GLN A 95 3.96 -12.67 -11.94
C GLN A 95 3.57 -13.28 -10.57
N ILE A 96 2.26 -13.41 -10.32
CA ILE A 96 1.75 -14.08 -9.13
C ILE A 96 1.89 -15.60 -9.33
N LYS A 97 2.67 -16.27 -8.47
CA LYS A 97 2.82 -17.71 -8.50
C LYS A 97 1.62 -18.37 -7.80
N THR A 98 0.67 -18.85 -8.58
CA THR A 98 -0.53 -19.57 -8.13
C THR A 98 -0.88 -20.69 -9.11
N PRO A 99 -1.39 -21.85 -8.63
CA PRO A 99 -1.85 -22.93 -9.51
C PRO A 99 -3.06 -22.51 -10.37
N SER A 100 -3.98 -21.73 -9.81
CA SER A 100 -5.17 -21.22 -10.51
C SER A 100 -5.74 -19.99 -9.82
N VAL A 101 -6.67 -19.30 -10.47
CA VAL A 101 -7.44 -18.20 -9.89
C VAL A 101 -8.35 -18.65 -8.73
N ASP A 102 -8.75 -19.92 -8.74
CA ASP A 102 -9.64 -20.53 -7.73
C ASP A 102 -8.88 -21.03 -6.50
N THR A 103 -7.55 -20.96 -6.51
CA THR A 103 -6.70 -21.37 -5.38
C THR A 103 -6.98 -20.52 -4.15
N PRO A 104 -7.26 -21.09 -2.96
CA PRO A 104 -7.41 -20.33 -1.72
C PRO A 104 -6.14 -19.52 -1.42
N ILE A 105 -6.28 -18.21 -1.15
CA ILE A 105 -5.12 -17.31 -1.00
C ILE A 105 -4.20 -17.72 0.15
N LYS A 106 -4.73 -18.38 1.19
CA LYS A 106 -3.94 -18.85 2.33
C LYS A 106 -2.84 -19.86 1.95
N SER A 107 -2.97 -20.57 0.83
CA SER A 107 -1.99 -21.55 0.36
C SER A 107 -0.81 -20.93 -0.40
N LEU A 108 -0.88 -19.65 -0.74
CA LEU A 108 0.21 -18.93 -1.39
C LEU A 108 1.29 -18.52 -0.38
N SER A 109 2.53 -18.39 -0.86
CA SER A 109 3.61 -17.77 -0.09
C SER A 109 3.28 -16.31 0.28
N GLY A 110 3.94 -15.78 1.32
CA GLY A 110 3.74 -14.41 1.77
C GLY A 110 3.89 -13.36 0.67
N GLY A 111 4.94 -13.49 -0.15
CA GLY A 111 5.16 -12.57 -1.28
C GLY A 111 4.05 -12.64 -2.33
N ASN A 112 3.52 -13.82 -2.65
CA ASN A 112 2.41 -13.94 -3.59
C ASN A 112 1.08 -13.42 -3.02
N GLN A 113 0.82 -13.61 -1.72
CA GLN A 113 -0.32 -12.96 -1.06
C GLN A 113 -0.22 -11.44 -1.15
N GLN A 114 0.98 -10.87 -0.95
CA GLN A 114 1.25 -9.44 -1.08
C GLN A 114 0.96 -8.94 -2.49
N LYS A 115 1.45 -9.66 -3.49
CA LYS A 115 1.18 -9.36 -4.91
C LYS A 115 -0.31 -9.38 -5.23
N VAL A 116 -1.10 -10.30 -4.66
CA VAL A 116 -2.57 -10.32 -4.85
C VAL A 116 -3.21 -9.05 -4.27
N ILE A 117 -2.76 -8.57 -3.09
CA ILE A 117 -3.30 -7.33 -2.52
C ILE A 117 -2.93 -6.12 -3.38
N LEU A 118 -1.70 -6.05 -3.91
CA LEU A 118 -1.29 -4.98 -4.82
C LEU A 118 -2.07 -5.03 -6.14
N ALA A 119 -2.24 -6.23 -6.71
CA ALA A 119 -3.07 -6.45 -7.90
C ALA A 119 -4.51 -5.98 -7.70
N ARG A 120 -5.11 -6.24 -6.53
CA ARG A 120 -6.44 -5.77 -6.14
C ARG A 120 -6.60 -4.26 -6.32
N TRP A 121 -5.64 -3.49 -5.81
CA TRP A 121 -5.70 -2.03 -5.87
C TRP A 121 -5.38 -1.48 -7.25
N LEU A 122 -4.46 -2.11 -7.97
CA LEU A 122 -4.16 -1.76 -9.36
C LEU A 122 -5.36 -2.04 -10.28
N ALA A 123 -6.03 -3.18 -10.09
CA ALA A 123 -7.23 -3.55 -10.84
C ALA A 123 -8.42 -2.62 -10.55
N GLU A 124 -8.55 -2.14 -9.30
CA GLU A 124 -9.52 -1.10 -8.93
C GLU A 124 -9.22 0.25 -9.58
N GLY A 125 -7.97 0.49 -10.01
CA GLY A 125 -7.52 1.72 -10.62
C GLY A 125 -7.00 2.74 -9.59
N ALA A 126 -6.46 2.29 -8.48
CA ALA A 126 -5.85 3.15 -7.47
C ALA A 126 -4.74 4.02 -8.07
N LYS A 127 -4.75 5.30 -7.69
CA LYS A 127 -3.74 6.30 -8.06
C LYS A 127 -2.76 6.59 -6.93
N ILE A 128 -3.18 6.31 -5.71
CA ILE A 128 -2.37 6.45 -4.49
C ILE A 128 -2.47 5.12 -3.74
N ILE A 129 -1.35 4.51 -3.39
CA ILE A 129 -1.33 3.27 -2.60
C ILE A 129 -0.49 3.49 -1.35
N PHE A 130 -1.13 3.33 -0.19
CA PHE A 130 -0.48 3.28 1.11
C PHE A 130 -0.01 1.86 1.38
N MET A 131 1.26 1.69 1.75
CA MET A 131 1.87 0.41 2.07
C MET A 131 2.45 0.48 3.48
N ASP A 132 1.87 -0.28 4.39
CA ASP A 132 2.32 -0.37 5.77
C ASP A 132 3.15 -1.64 5.93
N GLU A 133 4.46 -1.48 6.17
CA GLU A 133 5.45 -2.56 6.27
C GLU A 133 5.34 -3.58 5.11
N PRO A 134 5.49 -3.17 3.84
CA PRO A 134 5.12 -3.97 2.68
C PRO A 134 5.89 -5.28 2.54
N THR A 135 7.06 -5.39 3.14
CA THR A 135 7.93 -6.58 3.03
C THR A 135 8.08 -7.34 4.34
N ARG A 136 7.33 -6.96 5.38
CA ARG A 136 7.38 -7.66 6.66
C ARG A 136 6.96 -9.11 6.56
N GLY A 137 7.81 -10.01 7.06
CA GLY A 137 7.55 -11.45 7.03
C GLY A 137 7.58 -12.08 5.64
N ILE A 138 8.32 -11.47 4.72
CA ILE A 138 8.56 -11.95 3.35
C ILE A 138 10.05 -12.35 3.24
N ASP A 139 10.33 -13.41 2.49
CA ASP A 139 11.70 -13.83 2.20
C ASP A 139 12.45 -12.83 1.30
N VAL A 140 13.80 -12.88 1.34
CA VAL A 140 14.65 -11.90 0.67
C VAL A 140 14.40 -11.82 -0.85
N ASN A 141 14.16 -12.96 -1.51
CA ASN A 141 13.92 -12.96 -2.95
C ASN A 141 12.58 -12.32 -3.29
N ALA A 142 11.55 -12.63 -2.49
CA ALA A 142 10.23 -12.01 -2.67
C ALA A 142 10.21 -10.52 -2.30
N LYS A 143 11.08 -10.04 -1.38
CA LYS A 143 11.27 -8.60 -1.14
C LYS A 143 11.72 -7.88 -2.42
N ALA A 144 12.72 -8.40 -3.11
CA ALA A 144 13.19 -7.81 -4.36
C ALA A 144 12.08 -7.73 -5.42
N GLU A 145 11.27 -8.80 -5.57
CA GLU A 145 10.13 -8.81 -6.48
C GLU A 145 9.08 -7.73 -6.12
N ILE A 146 8.84 -7.46 -4.82
CA ILE A 146 7.94 -6.39 -4.37
C ILE A 146 8.54 -5.01 -4.66
N TYR A 147 9.84 -4.81 -4.46
CA TYR A 147 10.52 -3.54 -4.78
C TYR A 147 10.43 -3.22 -6.27
N ASP A 148 10.65 -4.21 -7.13
CA ASP A 148 10.54 -4.02 -8.57
C ASP A 148 9.09 -3.71 -8.99
N LEU A 149 8.11 -4.33 -8.33
CA LEU A 149 6.70 -4.01 -8.56
C LEU A 149 6.38 -2.57 -8.15
N ILE A 150 6.89 -2.10 -7.00
CA ILE A 150 6.71 -0.70 -6.55
C ILE A 150 7.29 0.26 -7.58
N ARG A 151 8.51 -0.01 -8.10
CA ARG A 151 9.13 0.82 -9.15
C ARG A 151 8.32 0.84 -10.45
N GLN A 152 7.80 -0.31 -10.87
CA GLN A 152 6.91 -0.38 -12.04
C GLN A 152 5.62 0.43 -11.85
N MET A 153 5.01 0.37 -10.66
CA MET A 153 3.82 1.13 -10.32
C MET A 153 4.08 2.64 -10.35
N THR A 154 5.18 3.10 -9.75
CA THR A 154 5.54 4.52 -9.74
C THR A 154 5.88 5.02 -11.14
N ALA A 155 6.60 4.23 -11.93
CA ALA A 155 6.87 4.55 -13.35
C ALA A 155 5.59 4.64 -14.20
N ALA A 156 4.54 3.89 -13.82
CA ALA A 156 3.21 3.97 -14.44
C ALA A 156 2.33 5.11 -13.88
N GLY A 157 2.87 6.00 -13.02
CA GLY A 157 2.21 7.18 -12.48
C GLY A 157 1.38 6.93 -11.22
N VAL A 158 1.54 5.78 -10.55
CA VAL A 158 0.91 5.54 -9.24
C VAL A 158 1.79 6.18 -8.15
N THR A 159 1.19 6.98 -7.29
CA THR A 159 1.86 7.49 -6.09
C THR A 159 1.88 6.40 -5.02
N VAL A 160 3.06 6.08 -4.51
CA VAL A 160 3.21 5.08 -3.44
C VAL A 160 3.72 5.76 -2.18
N ILE A 161 3.04 5.50 -1.06
CA ILE A 161 3.44 5.98 0.27
C ILE A 161 3.78 4.75 1.10
N VAL A 162 5.06 4.60 1.43
CA VAL A 162 5.58 3.46 2.18
C VAL A 162 5.83 3.86 3.63
N VAL A 163 5.30 3.07 4.55
CA VAL A 163 5.71 3.08 5.96
C VAL A 163 6.58 1.84 6.17
N SER A 164 7.78 2.04 6.65
CA SER A 164 8.71 0.96 6.97
C SER A 164 9.53 1.29 8.22
N SER A 165 9.86 0.25 8.98
CA SER A 165 10.84 0.28 10.04
C SER A 165 12.27 -0.01 9.53
N GLU A 166 12.40 -0.54 8.32
CA GLU A 166 13.67 -0.79 7.67
C GLU A 166 14.13 0.47 6.90
N HIS A 167 15.07 1.22 7.45
CA HIS A 167 15.56 2.47 6.83
C HIS A 167 16.15 2.24 5.44
N GLU A 168 16.84 1.12 5.25
CA GLU A 168 17.42 0.75 3.95
C GLU A 168 16.34 0.59 2.87
N GLU A 169 15.17 0.03 3.23
CA GLU A 169 14.03 -0.08 2.33
C GLU A 169 13.56 1.30 1.86
N LEU A 170 13.43 2.25 2.80
CA LEU A 170 13.02 3.62 2.47
C LEU A 170 14.03 4.34 1.57
N MET A 171 15.32 4.21 1.87
CA MET A 171 16.41 4.81 1.06
C MET A 171 16.44 4.22 -0.37
N LEU A 172 16.07 2.94 -0.51
CA LEU A 172 16.07 2.25 -1.79
C LEU A 172 14.86 2.59 -2.68
N LEU A 173 13.69 2.86 -2.06
CA LEU A 173 12.41 2.95 -2.77
C LEU A 173 11.86 4.37 -2.88
N CYS A 174 12.17 5.26 -1.94
CA CYS A 174 11.48 6.53 -1.83
C CYS A 174 12.29 7.67 -2.45
N ASP A 175 11.61 8.66 -3.01
CA ASP A 175 12.21 9.93 -3.43
C ASP A 175 12.35 10.88 -2.23
N ARG A 176 11.41 10.82 -1.28
CA ARG A 176 11.35 11.65 -0.09
C ARG A 176 10.98 10.80 1.13
N ILE A 177 11.62 11.08 2.25
CA ILE A 177 11.39 10.36 3.52
C ILE A 177 10.92 11.35 4.57
N MET A 178 9.71 11.14 5.09
CA MET A 178 9.19 11.87 6.25
C MET A 178 9.55 11.11 7.53
N ILE A 179 10.21 11.80 8.44
CA ILE A 179 10.62 11.25 9.73
C ILE A 179 9.57 11.62 10.78
N MET A 180 9.08 10.60 11.47
CA MET A 180 8.12 10.74 12.57
C MET A 180 8.69 10.19 13.87
N HIS A 181 8.46 10.89 14.96
CA HIS A 181 8.80 10.48 16.32
C HIS A 181 7.72 10.93 17.29
N GLU A 182 7.21 10.02 18.11
CA GLU A 182 6.14 10.28 19.11
C GLU A 182 4.92 11.03 18.52
N GLY A 183 4.46 10.59 17.34
CA GLY A 183 3.30 11.17 16.67
C GLY A 183 3.55 12.54 16.01
N LYS A 184 4.79 13.04 16.01
CA LYS A 184 5.17 14.33 15.42
C LYS A 184 6.06 14.14 14.22
N GLN A 185 5.86 14.97 13.19
CA GLN A 185 6.80 15.09 12.08
C GLN A 185 8.05 15.82 12.57
N LYS A 186 9.22 15.22 12.40
CA LYS A 186 10.53 15.81 12.75
C LYS A 186 11.20 16.44 11.53
N GLY A 187 10.96 15.92 10.34
CA GLY A 187 11.54 16.46 9.10
C GLY A 187 11.05 15.69 7.87
N ILE A 188 11.32 16.27 6.70
CA ILE A 188 11.17 15.63 5.40
C ILE A 188 12.48 15.80 4.66
N LEU A 189 13.09 14.69 4.26
CA LEU A 189 14.36 14.65 3.54
C LEU A 189 14.17 14.16 2.11
N ASP A 190 15.00 14.63 1.20
CA ASP A 190 15.23 13.97 -0.07
C ASP A 190 16.03 12.69 0.19
N ALA A 191 15.54 11.55 -0.29
CA ALA A 191 16.20 10.26 -0.05
C ALA A 191 17.66 10.24 -0.58
N LYS A 192 17.94 10.99 -1.64
CA LYS A 192 19.31 11.13 -2.20
C LYS A 192 20.27 11.89 -1.29
N SER A 193 19.75 12.67 -0.34
CA SER A 193 20.58 13.40 0.64
C SER A 193 20.97 12.56 1.86
N ILE A 194 20.40 11.36 1.99
CA ILE A 194 20.63 10.46 3.11
C ILE A 194 21.74 9.48 2.72
N ASN A 195 22.83 9.47 3.47
CA ASN A 195 23.95 8.57 3.21
C ASN A 195 23.89 7.30 4.08
N THR A 196 23.34 7.43 5.28
CA THR A 196 23.29 6.33 6.25
C THR A 196 21.97 6.31 7.02
N SER A 197 21.62 5.15 7.56
CA SER A 197 20.48 5.03 8.49
C SER A 197 20.64 5.92 9.73
N GLN A 198 21.87 6.30 10.09
CA GLN A 198 22.17 7.16 11.22
C GLN A 198 21.66 8.60 11.00
N ASP A 199 21.71 9.11 9.77
CA ASP A 199 21.18 10.43 9.41
C ASP A 199 19.68 10.54 9.75
N ILE A 200 18.92 9.47 9.52
CA ILE A 200 17.50 9.39 9.87
C ILE A 200 17.30 9.38 11.39
N LEU A 201 18.12 8.62 12.11
CA LEU A 201 18.05 8.49 13.56
C LEU A 201 18.39 9.80 14.28
N GLU A 202 19.40 10.52 13.82
CA GLU A 202 19.79 11.82 14.38
C GLU A 202 18.66 12.84 14.29
N ILE A 203 17.92 12.87 13.17
CA ILE A 203 16.76 13.76 13.03
C ILE A 203 15.58 13.27 13.87
N ALA A 204 15.38 11.95 13.97
CA ALA A 204 14.30 11.39 14.79
C ALA A 204 14.47 11.70 16.29
N LEU A 205 15.71 11.65 16.79
CA LEU A 205 16.06 11.81 18.20
C LEU A 205 16.51 13.25 18.54
N GLY A 206 17.01 13.98 17.57
CA GLY A 206 17.40 15.38 17.75
C GLY A 206 16.18 16.26 17.98
N ASP A 207 16.29 17.24 18.88
CA ASP A 207 15.37 18.39 18.87
C ASP A 207 15.49 19.05 17.51
N GLY A 208 14.40 18.98 16.72
CA GLY A 208 14.37 19.42 15.34
C GLY A 208 15.10 20.75 15.17
N GLY A 209 16.24 20.71 14.52
CA GLY A 209 17.07 21.88 14.32
C GLY A 209 16.20 23.03 13.85
N LYS A 210 16.29 24.13 14.58
CA LYS A 210 15.76 25.42 14.19
C LYS A 210 16.19 25.70 12.74
N ASN A 211 15.26 25.54 11.81
CA ASN A 211 15.38 26.22 10.52
C ASN A 211 14.43 27.42 10.60
N GLU A 212 15.04 28.56 10.78
CA GLU A 212 14.49 29.89 10.52
C GLU A 212 14.00 30.03 9.08
#